data_fd65645578c2d47b29a58db37e8f2cf1
#
_entry.id   fd65645578c2d47b29a58db37e8f2cf1
#
_cell.length_a   1.000
_cell.length_b   1.000
_cell.length_c   1.000
_cell.angle_alpha   90.00
_cell.angle_beta   90.00
_cell.angle_gamma   90.00
#
_symmetry.space_group_name_H-M   'P 1'
#
loop_
_entity.id
_entity.type
_entity.pdbx_description
1 polymer ?
#
loop_
_entity_poly.entity_id
_entity_poly.type
_entity_poly.pdbx_seq_one_letter_code
_entity_poly.pdbx_strand_id
1 'polypeptide(L)'
;MNNYNLSYVISTKNRLSFLSVTLERLIELLNPDEEIVVVDGDSTDGTKEYLTLLFKEGKIHQYISEPDKNQSHGWNKAMLMARGLIIKKIIDDDVFDYSTIRKCADFMLANPAVDVVISNELNASLNNYKQISKSSRFSQFEEWKHKRTESFTFSDVHILIRRSSISFIGLYNTVFVMMDWEYALRMSFLNARIVYFTGYNALSVGHIESVSANKNAKLVHQQGERARLMYNYKGDAADITLWSKFKIKIGKALYAKNNTRADTTFKKDITEAYSYFYLKISEINNQNPGGFIV
;
A
#
# COMPACT_ATOMS: atom_id res chain seq x y z
N MET A 1 -14.20 19.38 17.70
CA MET A 1 -13.61 18.16 17.10
C MET A 1 -12.58 18.64 16.09
N ASN A 2 -11.33 18.22 16.18
CA ASN A 2 -10.34 18.56 15.16
C ASN A 2 -10.76 17.88 13.85
N ASN A 3 -11.04 18.67 12.84
CA ASN A 3 -11.36 18.16 11.50
C ASN A 3 -10.04 17.99 10.75
N TYR A 4 -9.55 16.76 10.61
CA TYR A 4 -8.40 16.45 9.78
C TYR A 4 -8.81 16.29 8.31
N ASN A 5 -8.00 16.79 7.41
CA ASN A 5 -8.17 16.57 5.99
C ASN A 5 -7.68 15.17 5.58
N LEU A 6 -6.57 14.72 6.17
CA LEU A 6 -5.91 13.46 5.83
C LEU A 6 -5.55 12.66 7.09
N SER A 7 -5.87 11.36 7.09
CA SER A 7 -5.42 10.40 8.07
C SER A 7 -4.41 9.46 7.43
N TYR A 8 -3.20 9.43 7.98
CA TYR A 8 -2.23 8.36 7.70
C TYR A 8 -2.51 7.21 8.67
N VAL A 9 -2.90 6.06 8.12
CA VAL A 9 -3.21 4.88 8.93
C VAL A 9 -2.11 3.83 8.79
N ILE A 10 -1.67 3.27 9.91
CA ILE A 10 -0.58 2.29 10.00
C ILE A 10 -1.08 1.08 10.78
N SER A 11 -0.83 -0.13 10.25
CA SER A 11 -0.99 -1.38 10.99
C SER A 11 0.35 -2.10 10.96
N THR A 12 0.89 -2.39 12.14
CA THR A 12 2.23 -2.99 12.32
C THR A 12 2.21 -4.16 13.29
N LYS A 13 3.19 -5.06 13.16
CA LYS A 13 3.47 -6.11 14.14
C LYS A 13 4.89 -6.60 14.03
N ASN A 14 5.69 -6.46 15.10
CA ASN A 14 7.10 -6.90 15.19
C ASN A 14 7.96 -6.36 14.03
N ARG A 15 7.91 -5.04 13.81
CA ARG A 15 8.55 -4.36 12.69
C ARG A 15 9.25 -3.06 13.07
N LEU A 16 9.74 -2.97 14.31
CA LEU A 16 10.31 -1.73 14.85
C LEU A 16 11.37 -1.10 13.94
N SER A 17 12.26 -1.91 13.35
CA SER A 17 13.37 -1.42 12.51
C SER A 17 12.90 -0.70 11.24
N PHE A 18 11.80 -1.11 10.63
CA PHE A 18 11.21 -0.46 9.47
C PHE A 18 10.30 0.69 9.89
N LEU A 19 9.42 0.40 10.86
CA LEU A 19 8.44 1.36 11.35
C LEU A 19 9.08 2.65 11.84
N SER A 20 10.20 2.57 12.58
CA SER A 20 10.86 3.76 13.11
C SER A 20 11.30 4.70 11.99
N VAL A 21 11.92 4.19 10.94
CA VAL A 21 12.37 4.99 9.78
C VAL A 21 11.19 5.66 9.07
N THR A 22 10.13 4.89 8.80
CA THR A 22 8.95 5.39 8.07
C THR A 22 8.16 6.39 8.92
N LEU A 23 7.98 6.10 10.21
CA LEU A 23 7.18 6.92 11.11
C LEU A 23 7.91 8.22 11.51
N GLU A 24 9.21 8.19 11.77
CA GLU A 24 10.02 9.39 12.01
C GLU A 24 9.94 10.36 10.83
N ARG A 25 10.07 9.84 9.61
CA ARG A 25 9.93 10.65 8.40
C ARG A 25 8.53 11.25 8.23
N LEU A 26 7.48 10.48 8.54
CA LEU A 26 6.10 10.99 8.50
C LEU A 26 5.89 12.08 9.54
N ILE A 27 6.33 11.88 10.78
CA ILE A 27 6.21 12.84 11.87
C ILE A 27 6.92 14.16 11.53
N GLU A 28 8.14 14.08 10.98
CA GLU A 28 8.92 15.25 10.58
C GLU A 28 8.20 16.12 9.54
N LEU A 29 7.42 15.49 8.65
CA LEU A 29 6.76 16.16 7.53
C LEU A 29 5.27 16.42 7.75
N LEU A 30 4.72 16.09 8.92
CA LEU A 30 3.28 16.16 9.20
C LEU A 30 2.75 17.60 9.20
N ASN A 31 1.61 17.82 8.54
CA ASN A 31 0.91 19.11 8.57
C ASN A 31 -0.13 19.15 9.72
N PRO A 32 -0.52 20.36 10.19
CA PRO A 32 -1.47 20.51 11.30
C PRO A 32 -2.88 19.96 11.03
N ASP A 33 -3.28 19.81 9.79
CA ASP A 33 -4.57 19.27 9.34
C ASP A 33 -4.51 17.78 9.00
N GLU A 34 -3.43 17.11 9.38
CA GLU A 34 -3.19 15.69 9.18
C GLU A 34 -3.10 14.95 10.52
N GLU A 35 -3.48 13.68 10.54
CA GLU A 35 -3.31 12.84 11.73
C GLU A 35 -2.60 11.53 11.38
N ILE A 36 -1.93 10.98 12.40
CA ILE A 36 -1.31 9.65 12.37
C ILE A 36 -2.10 8.73 13.31
N VAL A 37 -2.58 7.61 12.77
CA VAL A 37 -3.32 6.57 13.49
C VAL A 37 -2.52 5.27 13.39
N VAL A 38 -2.13 4.69 14.53
CA VAL A 38 -1.33 3.47 14.56
C VAL A 38 -2.05 2.36 15.31
N VAL A 39 -2.12 1.19 14.69
CA VAL A 39 -2.59 -0.06 15.30
C VAL A 39 -1.43 -1.04 15.34
N ASP A 40 -1.03 -1.43 16.53
CA ASP A 40 -0.03 -2.45 16.79
C ASP A 40 -0.70 -3.78 17.12
N GLY A 41 -0.32 -4.83 16.43
CA GLY A 41 -0.84 -6.19 16.58
C GLY A 41 -0.31 -6.95 17.81
N ASP A 42 -0.01 -6.26 18.91
CA ASP A 42 0.60 -6.77 20.13
C ASP A 42 2.04 -7.25 19.86
N SER A 43 2.89 -6.31 19.49
CA SER A 43 4.31 -6.55 19.20
C SER A 43 5.13 -6.82 20.47
N THR A 44 6.22 -7.58 20.30
CA THR A 44 7.14 -7.99 21.37
C THR A 44 8.60 -7.62 21.10
N ASP A 45 8.87 -6.86 20.02
CA ASP A 45 10.22 -6.47 19.57
C ASP A 45 10.62 -5.04 19.99
N GLY A 46 9.86 -4.40 20.91
CA GLY A 46 10.03 -3.00 21.32
C GLY A 46 9.15 -2.00 20.57
N THR A 47 8.39 -2.45 19.56
CA THR A 47 7.44 -1.59 18.80
C THR A 47 6.41 -0.95 19.73
N LYS A 48 5.86 -1.72 20.68
CA LYS A 48 4.83 -1.25 21.61
C LYS A 48 5.33 -0.11 22.50
N GLU A 49 6.54 -0.25 23.05
CA GLU A 49 7.18 0.75 23.90
C GLU A 49 7.48 2.01 23.10
N TYR A 50 8.02 1.87 21.89
CA TYR A 50 8.28 2.98 20.97
C TYR A 50 7.01 3.77 20.64
N LEU A 51 5.95 3.11 20.23
CA LEU A 51 4.67 3.75 19.90
C LEU A 51 4.00 4.39 21.12
N THR A 52 4.11 3.77 22.31
CA THR A 52 3.61 4.34 23.57
C THR A 52 4.32 5.64 23.89
N LEU A 53 5.63 5.73 23.66
CA LEU A 53 6.40 6.96 23.86
C LEU A 53 5.93 8.06 22.89
N LEU A 54 5.85 7.76 21.60
CA LEU A 54 5.42 8.72 20.58
C LEU A 54 3.99 9.23 20.83
N PHE A 55 3.09 8.38 21.31
CA PHE A 55 1.74 8.78 21.67
C PHE A 55 1.72 9.72 22.90
N LYS A 56 2.50 9.42 23.94
CA LYS A 56 2.64 10.29 25.13
C LYS A 56 3.25 11.65 24.78
N GLU A 57 4.15 11.69 23.81
CA GLU A 57 4.78 12.92 23.31
C GLU A 57 3.87 13.70 22.33
N GLY A 58 2.68 13.18 22.00
CA GLY A 58 1.76 13.80 21.04
C GLY A 58 2.24 13.76 19.58
N LYS A 59 3.24 12.92 19.26
CA LYS A 59 3.77 12.76 17.91
C LYS A 59 2.88 11.91 17.01
N ILE A 60 2.09 11.01 17.60
CA ILE A 60 1.02 10.28 16.93
C ILE A 60 -0.31 10.58 17.62
N HIS A 61 -1.40 10.62 16.87
CA HIS A 61 -2.69 11.18 17.32
C HIS A 61 -3.60 10.14 17.93
N GLN A 62 -3.52 8.91 17.43
CA GLN A 62 -4.28 7.77 17.93
C GLN A 62 -3.42 6.51 17.90
N TYR A 63 -3.50 5.72 18.94
CA TYR A 63 -2.73 4.50 19.08
C TYR A 63 -3.49 3.46 19.90
N ILE A 64 -3.49 2.23 19.42
CA ILE A 64 -3.88 1.04 20.18
C ILE A 64 -2.87 -0.08 19.93
N SER A 65 -2.65 -0.93 20.95
CA SER A 65 -1.84 -2.15 20.87
C SER A 65 -2.66 -3.30 21.45
N GLU A 66 -3.07 -4.21 20.58
CA GLU A 66 -3.85 -5.40 20.94
C GLU A 66 -3.73 -6.49 19.87
N PRO A 67 -3.93 -7.78 20.24
CA PRO A 67 -3.81 -8.87 19.29
C PRO A 67 -4.71 -8.71 18.05
N ASP A 68 -4.13 -8.98 16.88
CA ASP A 68 -4.83 -9.02 15.60
C ASP A 68 -5.07 -10.46 15.15
N LYS A 69 -6.24 -10.72 14.54
CA LYS A 69 -6.50 -12.00 13.86
C LYS A 69 -5.58 -12.20 12.65
N ASN A 70 -5.31 -11.12 11.94
CA ASN A 70 -4.42 -11.04 10.78
C ASN A 70 -4.20 -9.58 10.38
N GLN A 71 -3.37 -9.34 9.35
CA GLN A 71 -3.04 -8.02 8.85
C GLN A 71 -4.28 -7.19 8.46
N SER A 72 -5.28 -7.80 7.81
CA SER A 72 -6.53 -7.13 7.42
C SER A 72 -7.30 -6.60 8.62
N HIS A 73 -7.26 -7.32 9.75
CA HIS A 73 -7.93 -6.89 10.99
C HIS A 73 -7.29 -5.63 11.56
N GLY A 74 -5.95 -5.56 11.60
CA GLY A 74 -5.23 -4.35 12.03
C GLY A 74 -5.56 -3.15 11.15
N TRP A 75 -5.53 -3.32 9.82
CA TRP A 75 -5.91 -2.27 8.88
C TRP A 75 -7.35 -1.78 9.07
N ASN A 76 -8.29 -2.69 9.30
CA ASN A 76 -9.70 -2.32 9.53
C ASN A 76 -9.86 -1.48 10.80
N LYS A 77 -9.17 -1.82 11.90
CA LYS A 77 -9.15 -1.01 13.12
C LYS A 77 -8.61 0.40 12.83
N ALA A 78 -7.45 0.48 12.15
CA ALA A 78 -6.83 1.77 11.84
C ALA A 78 -7.73 2.66 10.95
N MET A 79 -8.39 2.07 9.92
CA MET A 79 -9.34 2.79 9.07
C MET A 79 -10.59 3.27 9.84
N LEU A 80 -11.10 2.48 10.79
CA LEU A 80 -12.24 2.85 11.63
C LEU A 80 -11.91 3.96 12.64
N MET A 81 -10.66 4.02 13.11
CA MET A 81 -10.18 5.07 14.01
C MET A 81 -9.94 6.40 13.28
N ALA A 82 -9.67 6.37 11.98
CA ALA A 82 -9.37 7.56 11.18
C ALA A 82 -10.49 8.62 11.24
N ARG A 83 -10.13 9.87 11.45
CA ARG A 83 -11.04 11.03 11.52
C ARG A 83 -10.97 11.92 10.29
N GLY A 84 -9.88 11.86 9.53
CA GLY A 84 -9.69 12.66 8.32
C GLY A 84 -10.70 12.36 7.24
N LEU A 85 -10.92 13.32 6.36
CA LEU A 85 -11.82 13.16 5.21
C LEU A 85 -11.28 12.16 4.20
N ILE A 86 -9.95 12.11 4.07
CA ILE A 86 -9.22 11.20 3.19
C ILE A 86 -8.34 10.29 4.06
N ILE A 87 -8.19 9.04 3.67
CA ILE A 87 -7.33 8.06 4.33
C ILE A 87 -6.22 7.63 3.37
N LYS A 88 -4.99 7.67 3.86
CA LYS A 88 -3.81 7.10 3.21
C LYS A 88 -3.25 5.99 4.09
N LYS A 89 -3.17 4.79 3.52
CA LYS A 89 -2.48 3.65 4.14
C LYS A 89 -0.97 3.85 4.03
N ILE A 90 -0.26 3.71 5.15
CA ILE A 90 1.20 3.70 5.24
C ILE A 90 1.65 2.32 5.69
N ILE A 91 2.35 1.61 4.85
CA ILE A 91 2.95 0.31 5.18
C ILE A 91 4.34 0.59 5.76
N ASP A 92 4.65 -0.04 6.87
CA ASP A 92 5.84 0.25 7.70
C ASP A 92 7.17 0.01 6.98
N ASP A 93 7.20 -0.84 5.96
CA ASP A 93 8.38 -1.18 5.14
C ASP A 93 8.41 -0.55 3.74
N ASP A 94 7.47 0.34 3.41
CA ASP A 94 7.44 1.05 2.13
C ASP A 94 7.88 2.53 2.25
N VAL A 95 8.11 3.18 1.12
CA VAL A 95 8.53 4.58 1.04
C VAL A 95 7.46 5.44 0.39
N PHE A 96 7.23 6.63 0.93
CA PHE A 96 6.13 7.50 0.55
C PHE A 96 6.60 8.90 0.17
N ASP A 97 6.07 9.45 -0.93
CA ASP A 97 6.23 10.86 -1.29
C ASP A 97 5.04 11.65 -0.73
N TYR A 98 5.26 12.25 0.44
CA TYR A 98 4.21 12.98 1.17
C TYR A 98 3.70 14.20 0.41
N SER A 99 4.53 14.83 -0.42
CA SER A 99 4.11 15.96 -1.27
C SER A 99 3.11 15.50 -2.33
N THR A 100 3.38 14.36 -2.96
CA THR A 100 2.49 13.74 -3.95
C THR A 100 1.22 13.18 -3.31
N ILE A 101 1.32 12.61 -2.10
CA ILE A 101 0.13 12.18 -1.34
C ILE A 101 -0.80 13.36 -1.09
N ARG A 102 -0.27 14.51 -0.63
CA ARG A 102 -1.05 15.74 -0.41
C ARG A 102 -1.67 16.27 -1.69
N LYS A 103 -0.91 16.29 -2.80
CA LYS A 103 -1.46 16.64 -4.11
C LYS A 103 -2.68 15.78 -4.49
N CYS A 104 -2.63 14.48 -4.21
CA CYS A 104 -3.76 13.58 -4.42
C CYS A 104 -4.91 13.85 -3.44
N ALA A 105 -4.61 14.11 -2.16
CA ALA A 105 -5.62 14.45 -1.16
C ALA A 105 -6.31 15.78 -1.49
N ASP A 106 -5.58 16.82 -1.85
CA ASP A 106 -6.11 18.13 -2.26
C ASP A 106 -7.03 18.00 -3.48
N PHE A 107 -6.63 17.17 -4.47
CA PHE A 107 -7.51 16.87 -5.60
C PHE A 107 -8.82 16.23 -5.14
N MET A 108 -8.77 15.27 -4.23
CA MET A 108 -9.99 14.63 -3.69
C MET A 108 -10.83 15.63 -2.87
N LEU A 109 -10.21 16.50 -2.08
CA LEU A 109 -10.93 17.54 -1.32
C LEU A 109 -11.66 18.51 -2.24
N ALA A 110 -11.02 18.93 -3.33
CA ALA A 110 -11.62 19.80 -4.35
C ALA A 110 -12.69 19.07 -5.19
N ASN A 111 -12.70 17.74 -5.22
CA ASN A 111 -13.63 16.91 -6.00
C ASN A 111 -14.37 15.92 -5.08
N PRO A 112 -15.43 16.36 -4.36
CA PRO A 112 -16.11 15.54 -3.36
C PRO A 112 -16.74 14.24 -3.87
N ALA A 113 -16.97 14.16 -5.19
CA ALA A 113 -17.51 12.98 -5.84
C ALA A 113 -16.49 11.84 -6.01
N VAL A 114 -15.18 12.11 -5.87
CA VAL A 114 -14.12 11.10 -6.02
C VAL A 114 -14.03 10.26 -4.77
N ASP A 115 -14.15 8.94 -4.93
CA ASP A 115 -14.06 7.97 -3.84
C ASP A 115 -12.62 7.50 -3.59
N VAL A 116 -11.87 7.29 -4.68
CA VAL A 116 -10.52 6.71 -4.62
C VAL A 116 -9.61 7.40 -5.65
N VAL A 117 -8.40 7.70 -5.26
CA VAL A 117 -7.30 8.02 -6.18
C VAL A 117 -6.29 6.87 -6.15
N ILE A 118 -5.91 6.37 -7.31
CA ILE A 118 -4.82 5.39 -7.49
C ILE A 118 -3.68 6.03 -8.27
N SER A 119 -2.44 5.60 -8.04
CA SER A 119 -1.28 6.11 -8.76
C SER A 119 -0.51 5.02 -9.50
N ASN A 120 0.43 5.44 -10.36
CA ASN A 120 1.48 4.55 -10.85
C ASN A 120 2.28 3.96 -9.69
N GLU A 121 3.00 2.88 -9.96
CA GLU A 121 3.70 2.07 -8.97
C GLU A 121 5.22 2.14 -9.19
N LEU A 122 5.97 2.39 -8.11
CA LEU A 122 7.40 2.15 -8.05
C LEU A 122 7.66 0.91 -7.19
N ASN A 123 8.63 0.10 -7.61
CA ASN A 123 9.01 -1.11 -6.88
C ASN A 123 10.54 -1.20 -6.82
N ALA A 124 11.06 -1.54 -5.66
CA ALA A 124 12.47 -1.81 -5.41
C ALA A 124 12.63 -3.03 -4.51
N SER A 125 13.85 -3.54 -4.41
CA SER A 125 14.20 -4.60 -3.46
C SER A 125 15.37 -4.13 -2.60
N LEU A 126 15.32 -4.39 -1.29
CA LEU A 126 16.45 -4.10 -0.41
C LEU A 126 17.73 -4.81 -0.82
N ASN A 127 17.63 -6.00 -1.43
CA ASN A 127 18.80 -6.73 -1.92
C ASN A 127 19.49 -6.05 -3.11
N ASN A 128 18.77 -5.18 -3.83
CA ASN A 128 19.29 -4.39 -4.95
C ASN A 128 18.62 -3.02 -4.98
N TYR A 129 18.79 -2.24 -3.90
CA TYR A 129 18.06 -0.99 -3.68
C TYR A 129 18.34 0.10 -4.74
N LYS A 130 19.45 -0.01 -5.49
CA LYS A 130 19.76 0.94 -6.57
C LYS A 130 18.90 0.74 -7.82
N GLN A 131 18.20 -0.40 -7.93
CA GLN A 131 17.33 -0.70 -9.06
C GLN A 131 15.87 -0.46 -8.70
N ILE A 132 15.28 0.60 -9.26
CA ILE A 132 13.87 0.93 -9.12
C ILE A 132 13.16 0.63 -10.44
N SER A 133 12.11 -0.18 -10.38
CA SER A 133 11.24 -0.47 -11.52
C SER A 133 9.96 0.36 -11.45
N LYS A 134 9.43 0.70 -12.62
CA LYS A 134 8.17 1.44 -12.80
C LYS A 134 7.13 0.52 -13.39
N SER A 135 5.93 0.54 -12.85
CA SER A 135 4.77 -0.13 -13.42
C SER A 135 3.54 0.78 -13.39
N SER A 136 2.55 0.43 -14.20
CA SER A 136 1.34 1.23 -14.36
C SER A 136 0.15 0.30 -14.56
N ARG A 137 -0.96 0.65 -13.94
CA ARG A 137 -2.26 0.02 -14.16
C ARG A 137 -3.16 0.86 -15.07
N PHE A 138 -2.58 1.83 -15.75
CA PHE A 138 -3.33 2.77 -16.58
C PHE A 138 -4.13 2.08 -17.69
N SER A 139 -3.56 1.09 -18.36
CA SER A 139 -4.26 0.34 -19.39
C SER A 139 -5.49 -0.40 -18.84
N GLN A 140 -5.36 -1.06 -17.68
CA GLN A 140 -6.46 -1.76 -17.02
C GLN A 140 -7.54 -0.77 -16.52
N PHE A 141 -7.12 0.39 -16.00
CA PHE A 141 -8.01 1.48 -15.63
C PHE A 141 -8.82 1.97 -16.82
N GLU A 142 -8.18 2.20 -17.99
CA GLU A 142 -8.88 2.63 -19.22
C GLU A 142 -9.88 1.56 -19.72
N GLU A 143 -9.50 0.27 -19.70
CA GLU A 143 -10.42 -0.83 -20.05
C GLU A 143 -11.66 -0.84 -19.12
N TRP A 144 -11.44 -0.68 -17.83
CA TRP A 144 -12.52 -0.60 -16.85
C TRP A 144 -13.37 0.67 -17.02
N LYS A 145 -12.77 1.83 -17.16
CA LYS A 145 -13.44 3.12 -17.35
C LYS A 145 -14.34 3.10 -18.58
N HIS A 146 -13.90 2.48 -19.66
CA HIS A 146 -14.67 2.30 -20.89
C HIS A 146 -15.65 1.09 -20.85
N LYS A 147 -15.87 0.49 -19.66
CA LYS A 147 -16.78 -0.64 -19.46
C LYS A 147 -16.43 -1.89 -20.28
N ARG A 148 -15.17 -2.08 -20.69
CA ARG A 148 -14.70 -3.29 -21.35
C ARG A 148 -14.38 -4.42 -20.34
N THR A 149 -14.10 -4.06 -19.09
CA THR A 149 -14.00 -4.98 -17.95
C THR A 149 -14.87 -4.49 -16.80
N GLU A 150 -15.35 -5.41 -15.95
CA GLU A 150 -16.18 -5.08 -14.78
C GLU A 150 -15.33 -4.75 -13.55
N SER A 151 -14.13 -5.31 -13.49
CA SER A 151 -13.19 -5.08 -12.40
C SER A 151 -11.75 -5.08 -12.90
N PHE A 152 -10.85 -4.46 -12.14
CA PHE A 152 -9.41 -4.51 -12.38
C PHE A 152 -8.66 -4.44 -11.05
N THR A 153 -7.37 -4.77 -11.06
CA THR A 153 -6.52 -4.82 -9.87
C THR A 153 -5.54 -3.67 -9.82
N PHE A 154 -5.25 -3.22 -8.61
CA PHE A 154 -4.19 -2.25 -8.29
C PHE A 154 -3.72 -2.49 -6.85
N SER A 155 -2.52 -2.02 -6.52
CA SER A 155 -1.96 -2.17 -5.18
C SER A 155 -2.51 -1.10 -4.24
N ASP A 156 -2.89 -1.49 -3.03
CA ASP A 156 -3.44 -0.61 -2.02
C ASP A 156 -2.38 0.31 -1.36
N VAL A 157 -1.09 0.04 -1.57
CA VAL A 157 -0.01 0.97 -1.20
C VAL A 157 -0.15 2.31 -1.92
N HIS A 158 -0.67 2.29 -3.14
CA HIS A 158 -0.75 3.45 -4.05
C HIS A 158 -2.09 4.17 -4.02
N ILE A 159 -3.02 3.80 -3.10
CA ILE A 159 -4.35 4.42 -3.03
C ILE A 159 -4.45 5.51 -1.97
N LEU A 160 -5.37 6.47 -2.23
CA LEU A 160 -6.03 7.29 -1.24
C LEU A 160 -7.53 7.00 -1.34
N ILE A 161 -8.21 6.89 -0.21
CA ILE A 161 -9.64 6.59 -0.15
C ILE A 161 -10.38 7.67 0.64
N ARG A 162 -11.54 8.09 0.15
CA ARG A 162 -12.45 8.96 0.90
C ARG A 162 -13.06 8.19 2.05
N ARG A 163 -12.94 8.69 3.29
CA ARG A 163 -13.44 7.98 4.48
C ARG A 163 -14.93 7.65 4.39
N SER A 164 -15.78 8.56 3.89
CA SER A 164 -17.22 8.29 3.72
C SER A 164 -17.51 7.17 2.74
N SER A 165 -16.65 6.92 1.75
CA SER A 165 -16.83 5.86 0.75
C SER A 165 -16.65 4.45 1.32
N ILE A 166 -16.06 4.32 2.53
CA ILE A 166 -16.00 3.04 3.26
C ILE A 166 -17.41 2.49 3.55
N SER A 167 -18.41 3.35 3.68
CA SER A 167 -19.79 2.93 3.95
C SER A 167 -20.39 2.04 2.85
N PHE A 168 -19.95 2.17 1.59
CA PHE A 168 -20.42 1.33 0.49
C PHE A 168 -19.32 0.37 -0.04
N ILE A 169 -18.06 0.77 -0.04
CA ILE A 169 -16.94 -0.10 -0.44
C ILE A 169 -16.72 -1.20 0.61
N GLY A 170 -16.91 -0.87 1.89
CA GLY A 170 -16.61 -1.72 3.03
C GLY A 170 -15.15 -1.66 3.46
N LEU A 171 -14.81 -2.45 4.47
CA LEU A 171 -13.47 -2.65 5.00
C LEU A 171 -12.78 -3.83 4.30
N TYR A 172 -11.49 -4.07 4.58
CA TYR A 172 -10.78 -5.26 4.09
C TYR A 172 -11.47 -6.54 4.54
N ASN A 173 -11.60 -7.50 3.64
CA ASN A 173 -12.14 -8.82 3.96
C ASN A 173 -11.08 -9.67 4.68
N THR A 174 -11.31 -9.93 5.98
CA THR A 174 -10.35 -10.64 6.84
C THR A 174 -10.19 -12.12 6.50
N VAL A 175 -10.98 -12.67 5.59
CA VAL A 175 -10.84 -14.06 5.11
C VAL A 175 -9.77 -14.17 4.02
N PHE A 176 -9.51 -13.08 3.27
CA PHE A 176 -8.55 -13.10 2.17
C PHE A 176 -7.13 -12.83 2.67
N VAL A 177 -6.19 -13.70 2.27
CA VAL A 177 -4.75 -13.49 2.49
C VAL A 177 -4.22 -12.40 1.55
N MET A 178 -4.72 -12.35 0.30
CA MET A 178 -4.48 -11.28 -0.66
C MET A 178 -5.59 -10.22 -0.53
N MET A 179 -5.63 -9.57 0.64
CA MET A 179 -6.70 -8.63 0.99
C MET A 179 -6.73 -7.39 0.10
N ASP A 180 -5.56 -6.89 -0.28
CA ASP A 180 -5.33 -5.75 -1.16
C ASP A 180 -5.90 -6.00 -2.57
N TRP A 181 -5.64 -7.17 -3.10
CA TRP A 181 -6.11 -7.61 -4.41
C TRP A 181 -7.65 -7.76 -4.43
N GLU A 182 -8.24 -8.40 -3.40
CA GLU A 182 -9.70 -8.49 -3.24
C GLU A 182 -10.32 -7.10 -3.12
N TYR A 183 -9.69 -6.20 -2.35
CA TYR A 183 -10.21 -4.86 -2.10
C TYR A 183 -10.23 -4.01 -3.38
N ALA A 184 -9.18 -4.10 -4.20
CA ALA A 184 -9.13 -3.43 -5.50
C ALA A 184 -10.22 -3.94 -6.46
N LEU A 185 -10.40 -5.26 -6.56
CA LEU A 185 -11.46 -5.86 -7.37
C LEU A 185 -12.85 -5.41 -6.90
N ARG A 186 -13.10 -5.37 -5.61
CA ARG A 186 -14.37 -4.94 -5.04
C ARG A 186 -14.65 -3.46 -5.31
N MET A 187 -13.67 -2.58 -5.11
CA MET A 187 -13.81 -1.15 -5.40
C MET A 187 -14.20 -0.90 -6.85
N SER A 188 -13.50 -1.54 -7.79
CA SER A 188 -13.78 -1.38 -9.22
C SER A 188 -15.10 -2.03 -9.63
N PHE A 189 -15.43 -3.21 -9.13
CA PHE A 189 -16.69 -3.90 -9.39
C PHE A 189 -17.91 -3.10 -8.89
N LEU A 190 -17.82 -2.48 -7.71
CA LEU A 190 -18.85 -1.60 -7.17
C LEU A 190 -18.93 -0.25 -7.89
N ASN A 191 -18.13 -0.03 -8.92
CA ASN A 191 -18.05 1.23 -9.66
C ASN A 191 -17.76 2.44 -8.75
N ALA A 192 -16.87 2.29 -7.76
CA ALA A 192 -16.34 3.44 -7.04
C ALA A 192 -15.78 4.47 -8.04
N ARG A 193 -15.95 5.75 -7.75
CA ARG A 193 -15.42 6.81 -8.62
C ARG A 193 -13.91 6.90 -8.43
N ILE A 194 -13.19 6.10 -9.22
CA ILE A 194 -11.73 5.98 -9.19
C ILE A 194 -11.14 6.99 -10.17
N VAL A 195 -10.16 7.77 -9.71
CA VAL A 195 -9.32 8.66 -10.53
C VAL A 195 -7.91 8.12 -10.57
N TYR A 196 -7.30 8.14 -11.75
CA TYR A 196 -5.93 7.70 -11.95
C TYR A 196 -4.96 8.88 -11.91
N PHE A 197 -3.96 8.82 -11.05
CA PHE A 197 -2.85 9.78 -11.00
C PHE A 197 -1.63 9.19 -11.68
N THR A 198 -1.06 9.86 -12.67
CA THR A 198 0.06 9.34 -13.48
C THR A 198 1.45 9.54 -12.86
N GLY A 199 1.53 10.16 -11.67
CA GLY A 199 2.74 10.22 -10.85
C GLY A 199 2.84 9.04 -9.86
N TYR A 200 3.72 9.16 -8.86
CA TYR A 200 4.05 8.09 -7.92
C TYR A 200 3.93 8.59 -6.47
N ASN A 201 2.96 8.12 -5.72
CA ASN A 201 2.81 8.52 -4.31
C ASN A 201 3.55 7.59 -3.32
N ALA A 202 3.97 6.42 -3.79
CA ALA A 202 4.68 5.43 -2.99
C ALA A 202 5.67 4.62 -3.83
N LEU A 203 6.63 3.99 -3.14
CA LEU A 203 7.57 3.01 -3.66
C LEU A 203 7.49 1.78 -2.77
N SER A 204 7.05 0.65 -3.33
CA SER A 204 6.98 -0.62 -2.63
C SER A 204 8.36 -1.27 -2.51
N VAL A 205 8.73 -1.66 -1.30
CA VAL A 205 10.05 -2.23 -0.98
C VAL A 205 9.94 -3.72 -0.68
N GLY A 206 10.41 -4.55 -1.60
CA GLY A 206 10.45 -6.00 -1.41
C GLY A 206 11.66 -6.43 -0.57
N HIS A 207 11.42 -7.30 0.42
CA HIS A 207 12.48 -7.92 1.24
C HIS A 207 12.03 -9.32 1.73
N ILE A 208 12.95 -10.10 2.29
CA ILE A 208 12.72 -11.49 2.68
C ILE A 208 11.65 -11.66 3.78
N GLU A 209 11.50 -10.66 4.64
CA GLU A 209 10.52 -10.66 5.73
C GLU A 209 9.14 -10.12 5.31
N SER A 210 8.96 -9.76 4.03
CA SER A 210 7.67 -9.30 3.52
C SER A 210 6.59 -10.36 3.69
N VAL A 211 5.41 -9.97 4.17
CA VAL A 211 4.27 -10.87 4.37
C VAL A 211 3.89 -11.59 3.08
N SER A 212 4.03 -10.93 1.93
CA SER A 212 3.75 -11.51 0.62
C SER A 212 4.70 -12.65 0.21
N ALA A 213 5.95 -12.66 0.72
CA ALA A 213 6.94 -13.70 0.41
C ALA A 213 6.60 -15.06 1.06
N ASN A 214 5.86 -15.06 2.17
CA ASN A 214 5.62 -16.23 3.03
C ASN A 214 4.19 -16.79 2.92
N LYS A 215 3.41 -16.40 1.91
CA LYS A 215 2.02 -16.82 1.76
C LYS A 215 1.89 -18.26 1.24
N ASN A 216 0.92 -19.00 1.78
CA ASN A 216 0.56 -20.34 1.29
C ASN A 216 0.01 -20.25 -0.15
N ALA A 217 0.79 -20.73 -1.13
CA ALA A 217 0.47 -20.63 -2.56
C ALA A 217 -0.86 -21.29 -2.94
N LYS A 218 -1.24 -22.40 -2.28
CA LYS A 218 -2.52 -23.11 -2.53
C LYS A 218 -3.69 -22.24 -2.08
N LEU A 219 -3.59 -21.66 -0.89
CA LEU A 219 -4.63 -20.76 -0.36
C LEU A 219 -4.79 -19.50 -1.19
N VAL A 220 -3.66 -18.86 -1.59
CA VAL A 220 -3.65 -17.71 -2.48
C VAL A 220 -4.34 -18.02 -3.81
N HIS A 221 -4.04 -19.19 -4.40
CA HIS A 221 -4.69 -19.61 -5.65
C HIS A 221 -6.21 -19.81 -5.48
N GLN A 222 -6.63 -20.54 -4.44
CA GLN A 222 -8.05 -20.76 -4.18
C GLN A 222 -8.82 -19.46 -3.92
N GLN A 223 -8.26 -18.57 -3.13
CA GLN A 223 -8.86 -17.26 -2.87
C GLN A 223 -8.86 -16.39 -4.11
N GLY A 224 -7.82 -16.47 -4.94
CA GLY A 224 -7.74 -15.79 -6.22
C GLY A 224 -8.88 -16.21 -7.16
N GLU A 225 -9.11 -17.51 -7.34
CA GLU A 225 -10.22 -18.02 -8.14
C GLU A 225 -11.58 -17.60 -7.58
N ARG A 226 -11.74 -17.63 -6.26
CA ARG A 226 -12.98 -17.15 -5.61
C ARG A 226 -13.25 -15.68 -5.92
N ALA A 227 -12.25 -14.80 -5.77
CA ALA A 227 -12.42 -13.38 -6.02
C ALA A 227 -12.64 -13.08 -7.52
N ARG A 228 -12.00 -13.83 -8.43
CA ARG A 228 -12.27 -13.76 -9.88
C ARG A 228 -13.76 -14.00 -10.18
N LEU A 229 -14.33 -15.03 -9.58
CA LEU A 229 -15.75 -15.35 -9.74
C LEU A 229 -16.66 -14.28 -9.11
N MET A 230 -16.34 -13.81 -7.90
CA MET A 230 -17.13 -12.82 -7.17
C MET A 230 -17.22 -11.48 -7.88
N TYR A 231 -16.14 -11.04 -8.54
CA TYR A 231 -16.01 -9.71 -9.14
C TYR A 231 -15.86 -9.75 -10.66
N ASN A 232 -16.24 -10.86 -11.31
CA ASN A 232 -16.16 -11.09 -12.75
C ASN A 232 -14.80 -10.63 -13.36
N TYR A 233 -13.71 -10.91 -12.63
CA TYR A 233 -12.37 -10.53 -13.07
C TYR A 233 -11.81 -11.55 -14.05
N LYS A 234 -11.61 -11.12 -15.30
CA LYS A 234 -11.15 -11.98 -16.41
C LYS A 234 -9.62 -12.17 -16.46
N GLY A 235 -8.90 -11.48 -15.58
CA GLY A 235 -7.44 -11.42 -15.63
C GLY A 235 -6.94 -10.31 -16.56
N ASP A 236 -5.66 -9.97 -16.44
CA ASP A 236 -5.01 -9.06 -17.38
C ASP A 236 -4.74 -9.84 -18.68
N ALA A 237 -4.85 -9.17 -19.83
CA ALA A 237 -4.63 -9.80 -21.15
C ALA A 237 -3.27 -10.50 -21.29
N ALA A 238 -2.27 -10.10 -20.48
CA ALA A 238 -0.96 -10.74 -20.40
C ALA A 238 -0.96 -12.11 -19.69
N ASP A 239 -2.02 -12.45 -18.92
CA ASP A 239 -2.10 -13.71 -18.16
C ASP A 239 -2.51 -14.91 -19.02
N ILE A 240 -2.92 -14.70 -20.27
CA ILE A 240 -3.63 -15.70 -21.09
C ILE A 240 -2.71 -16.54 -21.97
N THR A 241 -1.46 -16.15 -22.20
CA THR A 241 -0.58 -16.92 -23.06
C THR A 241 0.15 -18.04 -22.32
N LEU A 242 0.13 -19.27 -22.86
CA LEU A 242 0.93 -20.42 -22.38
C LEU A 242 2.42 -20.06 -22.18
N TRP A 243 2.93 -19.10 -22.93
CA TRP A 243 4.29 -18.55 -22.85
C TRP A 243 4.51 -17.71 -21.58
N SER A 244 3.52 -16.96 -21.10
CA SER A 244 3.64 -16.19 -19.85
C SER A 244 3.70 -17.12 -18.65
N LYS A 245 2.90 -18.20 -18.63
CA LYS A 245 2.96 -19.25 -17.61
C LYS A 245 4.32 -19.95 -17.56
N PHE A 246 4.95 -20.15 -18.71
CA PHE A 246 6.28 -20.77 -18.82
C PHE A 246 7.38 -19.81 -18.32
N LYS A 247 7.32 -18.53 -18.70
CA LYS A 247 8.24 -17.49 -18.20
C LYS A 247 8.16 -17.29 -16.69
N ILE A 248 6.95 -17.29 -16.12
CA ILE A 248 6.74 -17.18 -14.66
C ILE A 248 7.36 -18.39 -13.94
N LYS A 249 7.22 -19.62 -14.49
CA LYS A 249 7.78 -20.84 -13.91
C LYS A 249 9.33 -20.84 -13.94
N ILE A 250 9.94 -20.37 -15.02
CA ILE A 250 11.39 -20.21 -15.16
C ILE A 250 11.90 -19.06 -14.28
N GLY A 251 11.21 -17.92 -14.25
CA GLY A 251 11.55 -16.78 -13.40
C GLY A 251 11.55 -17.13 -11.91
N LYS A 252 10.54 -17.88 -11.44
CA LYS A 252 10.48 -18.39 -10.06
C LYS A 252 11.61 -19.36 -9.74
N ALA A 253 11.99 -20.23 -10.65
CA ALA A 253 13.09 -21.19 -10.46
C ALA A 253 14.45 -20.47 -10.42
N LEU A 254 14.67 -19.45 -11.26
CA LEU A 254 15.88 -18.63 -11.26
C LEU A 254 15.96 -17.72 -10.03
N TYR A 255 14.83 -17.16 -9.59
CA TYR A 255 14.74 -16.34 -8.37
C TYR A 255 15.05 -17.16 -7.10
N ALA A 256 14.50 -18.37 -6.99
CA ALA A 256 14.79 -19.28 -5.89
C ALA A 256 16.27 -19.69 -5.83
N LYS A 257 16.93 -19.88 -7.00
CA LYS A 257 18.33 -20.29 -7.10
C LYS A 257 19.32 -19.18 -6.74
N ASN A 258 18.94 -17.91 -6.94
CA ASN A 258 19.78 -16.74 -6.61
C ASN A 258 19.61 -16.26 -5.17
N ASN A 259 18.52 -16.59 -4.48
CA ASN A 259 18.23 -16.11 -3.11
C ASN A 259 18.86 -16.94 -1.98
N THR A 260 19.49 -18.08 -2.26
CA THR A 260 20.12 -18.90 -1.21
C THR A 260 21.47 -18.35 -0.70
N ARG A 261 21.95 -17.20 -1.17
CA ARG A 261 23.27 -16.64 -0.82
C ARG A 261 23.27 -15.27 -0.12
N ALA A 262 22.12 -14.71 0.27
CA ALA A 262 22.04 -13.30 0.70
C ALA A 262 21.70 -13.06 2.18
N ASP A 263 22.04 -13.97 3.10
CA ASP A 263 21.41 -13.96 4.44
C ASP A 263 22.25 -13.31 5.58
N THR A 264 23.36 -12.64 5.34
CA THR A 264 24.20 -12.13 6.43
C THR A 264 24.46 -10.61 6.44
N THR A 265 24.04 -9.86 5.43
CA THR A 265 24.32 -8.41 5.31
C THR A 265 23.11 -7.51 5.58
N PHE A 266 21.95 -8.07 5.89
CA PHE A 266 20.67 -7.35 5.93
C PHE A 266 20.54 -6.31 7.06
N LYS A 267 21.28 -6.42 8.13
CA LYS A 267 21.15 -5.52 9.31
C LYS A 267 21.87 -4.18 9.19
N LYS A 268 22.70 -3.97 8.18
CA LYS A 268 23.65 -2.84 8.19
C LYS A 268 23.13 -1.56 7.50
N ASP A 269 22.16 -1.63 6.57
CA ASP A 269 21.89 -0.49 5.71
C ASP A 269 20.42 -0.20 5.33
N ILE A 270 19.45 -0.47 6.23
CA ILE A 270 18.07 -0.01 6.01
C ILE A 270 18.05 1.51 5.83
N THR A 271 18.76 2.24 6.68
CA THR A 271 18.78 3.70 6.65
C THR A 271 19.38 4.25 5.36
N GLU A 272 20.47 3.67 4.83
CA GLU A 272 21.05 4.09 3.56
C GLU A 272 20.10 3.81 2.39
N ALA A 273 19.53 2.60 2.33
CA ALA A 273 18.59 2.23 1.28
C ALA A 273 17.34 3.15 1.27
N TYR A 274 16.77 3.42 2.45
CA TYR A 274 15.60 4.28 2.57
C TYR A 274 15.92 5.74 2.22
N SER A 275 17.07 6.27 2.64
CA SER A 275 17.52 7.60 2.23
C SER A 275 17.63 7.71 0.71
N TYR A 276 18.18 6.67 0.06
CA TYR A 276 18.24 6.59 -1.39
C TYR A 276 16.84 6.54 -2.03
N PHE A 277 15.92 5.75 -1.49
CA PHE A 277 14.56 5.63 -2.02
C PHE A 277 13.78 6.95 -1.90
N TYR A 278 13.86 7.64 -0.75
CA TYR A 278 13.22 8.96 -0.56
C TYR A 278 13.75 9.99 -1.55
N LEU A 279 15.07 10.02 -1.78
CA LEU A 279 15.67 10.89 -2.78
C LEU A 279 15.14 10.55 -4.19
N LYS A 280 15.12 9.26 -4.55
CA LYS A 280 14.77 8.82 -5.90
C LYS A 280 13.29 9.00 -6.23
N ILE A 281 12.37 8.73 -5.32
CA ILE A 281 10.94 8.98 -5.57
C ILE A 281 10.67 10.46 -5.80
N SER A 282 11.32 11.35 -5.03
CA SER A 282 11.24 12.78 -5.21
C SER A 282 11.81 13.22 -6.56
N GLU A 283 13.01 12.75 -6.95
CA GLU A 283 13.61 13.04 -8.25
C GLU A 283 12.70 12.60 -9.42
N ILE A 284 12.11 11.40 -9.34
CA ILE A 284 11.22 10.87 -10.36
C ILE A 284 9.97 11.75 -10.52
N ASN A 285 9.35 12.15 -9.40
CA ASN A 285 8.17 13.02 -9.43
C ASN A 285 8.48 14.44 -9.88
N ASN A 286 9.66 14.98 -9.55
CA ASN A 286 10.09 16.29 -10.04
C ASN A 286 10.28 16.28 -11.56
N GLN A 287 10.77 15.19 -12.14
CA GLN A 287 10.92 15.02 -13.59
C GLN A 287 9.58 14.74 -14.29
N ASN A 288 8.63 14.13 -13.57
CA ASN A 288 7.30 13.80 -14.09
C ASN A 288 6.23 14.04 -13.01
N PRO A 289 5.75 15.27 -12.85
CA PRO A 289 4.85 15.67 -11.75
C PRO A 289 3.47 14.99 -11.79
N GLY A 290 3.19 14.19 -12.82
CA GLY A 290 1.94 13.48 -12.99
C GLY A 290 0.71 14.40 -13.20
N GLY A 291 -0.37 13.80 -13.68
CA GLY A 291 -1.68 14.42 -13.88
C GLY A 291 -2.80 13.49 -13.45
N PHE A 292 -4.00 14.02 -13.28
CA PHE A 292 -5.20 13.26 -12.94
C PHE A 292 -6.00 12.92 -14.18
N ILE A 293 -6.37 11.65 -14.33
CA ILE A 293 -7.27 11.14 -15.37
C ILE A 293 -8.57 10.72 -14.67
N VAL A 294 -9.64 11.47 -14.98
CA VAL A 294 -10.97 11.30 -14.37
C VAL A 294 -11.83 10.36 -15.21
#